data_ea40e9d8fd12c2c661d4ece519040fab
#
_entry.id   ea40e9d8fd12c2c661d4ece519040fab
#
_cell.length_a   1.000
_cell.length_b   1.000
_cell.length_c   1.000
_cell.angle_alpha   90.00
_cell.angle_beta   90.00
_cell.angle_gamma   90.00
#
_symmetry.space_group_name_H-M   'P 1'
#
loop_
_entity.id
_entity.type
_entity.pdbx_description
1 polymer ?
#
loop_
_entity_poly.entity_id
_entity_poly.type
_entity_poly.pdbx_seq_one_letter_code
_entity_poly.pdbx_strand_id
1 'polypeptide(L)' 'AFTKALQRLVPEIRSEHLVPAPAGVRAQALGADGALVDDFLIRSSGRVVHVLNAPSPAATASLAIAESIATRLDML' A
#
# COMPACT_ATOMS: atom_id res chain seq x y z
N ALA A 1 -5.65 12.98 21.78
CA ALA A 1 -6.37 11.96 21.00
C ALA A 1 -5.44 10.91 20.40
N PHE A 2 -4.38 11.34 19.71
CA PHE A 2 -3.42 10.41 19.09
C PHE A 2 -2.67 9.56 20.11
N THR A 3 -2.19 10.18 21.20
CA THR A 3 -1.50 9.48 22.28
C THR A 3 -2.39 8.41 22.92
N LYS A 4 -3.66 8.71 23.16
CA LYS A 4 -4.61 7.75 23.71
C LYS A 4 -4.82 6.55 22.81
N ALA A 5 -4.87 6.76 21.50
CA ALA A 5 -4.99 5.67 20.53
C ALA A 5 -3.77 4.75 20.56
N LEU A 6 -2.57 5.30 20.65
CA LEU A 6 -1.34 4.53 20.75
C LEU A 6 -1.23 3.77 22.08
N GLN A 7 -1.75 4.32 23.17
CA GLN A 7 -1.73 3.67 24.49
C GLN A 7 -2.59 2.41 24.54
N ARG A 8 -3.50 2.21 23.59
CA ARG A 8 -4.21 0.93 23.44
C ARG A 8 -3.29 -0.20 23.00
N LEU A 9 -2.24 0.14 22.27
CA LEU A 9 -1.26 -0.84 21.77
C LEU A 9 -0.07 -0.95 22.72
N VAL A 10 0.44 0.18 23.19
CA VAL A 10 1.58 0.26 24.09
C VAL A 10 1.22 1.22 25.24
N PRO A 11 0.72 0.71 26.36
CA PRO A 11 0.23 1.56 27.46
C PRO A 11 1.27 2.53 28.04
N GLU A 12 2.55 2.23 27.92
CA GLU A 12 3.65 3.01 28.45
C GLU A 12 3.96 4.27 27.64
N ILE A 13 3.37 4.41 26.44
CA ILE A 13 3.59 5.58 25.59
C ILE A 13 2.99 6.82 26.26
N ARG A 14 3.77 7.91 26.25
CA ARG A 14 3.36 9.23 26.72
C ARG A 14 3.51 10.25 25.58
N SER A 15 2.82 11.38 25.69
CA SER A 15 2.88 12.43 24.68
C SER A 15 4.29 12.97 24.45
N GLU A 16 5.14 12.94 25.46
CA GLU A 16 6.56 13.36 25.36
C GLU A 16 7.41 12.45 24.50
N HIS A 17 6.96 11.22 24.26
CA HIS A 17 7.64 10.27 23.35
C HIS A 17 7.35 10.57 21.88
N LEU A 18 6.40 11.45 21.59
CA LEU A 18 5.98 11.76 20.23
C LEU A 18 6.64 13.06 19.77
N VAL A 19 7.16 13.04 18.57
CA VAL A 19 7.74 14.22 17.94
C VAL A 19 7.03 14.50 16.62
N PRO A 20 6.84 15.78 16.25
CA PRO A 20 6.30 16.13 14.95
C PRO A 20 7.21 15.60 13.83
N ALA A 21 6.60 15.08 12.79
CA ALA A 21 7.32 14.60 11.62
C ALA A 21 6.50 14.93 10.36
N PRO A 22 7.13 15.01 9.18
CA PRO A 22 6.40 15.21 7.94
C PRO A 22 5.40 14.10 7.69
N ALA A 23 4.27 14.44 7.08
CA ALA A 23 3.29 13.46 6.63
C ALA A 23 3.82 12.69 5.43
N GLY A 24 3.50 11.40 5.36
CA GLY A 24 3.74 10.62 4.16
C GLY A 24 2.75 11.00 3.06
N VAL A 25 3.16 10.86 1.81
CA VAL A 25 2.30 11.06 0.65
C VAL A 25 2.01 9.71 0.03
N ARG A 26 0.73 9.40 -0.12
CA ARG A 26 0.26 8.16 -0.70
C ARG A 26 -0.28 8.42 -2.11
N ALA A 27 0.28 7.76 -3.11
CA ALA A 27 -0.31 7.74 -4.43
C ALA A 27 -1.48 6.76 -4.47
N GLN A 28 -2.52 7.12 -5.22
CA GLN A 28 -3.69 6.26 -5.37
C GLN A 28 -4.26 6.43 -6.78
N ALA A 29 -4.52 5.30 -7.45
CA ALA A 29 -5.06 5.31 -8.79
C ALA A 29 -6.55 5.66 -8.78
N LEU A 30 -7.01 6.27 -9.87
CA LEU A 30 -8.43 6.52 -10.14
C LEU A 30 -8.89 5.60 -11.25
N GLY A 31 -10.07 5.01 -11.09
CA GLY A 31 -10.74 4.29 -12.16
C GLY A 31 -11.32 5.23 -13.21
N ALA A 32 -11.73 4.68 -14.35
CA ALA A 32 -12.35 5.45 -15.41
C ALA A 32 -13.65 6.14 -14.99
N ASP A 33 -14.32 5.61 -13.97
CA ASP A 33 -15.53 6.18 -13.37
C ASP A 33 -15.25 7.27 -12.32
N GLY A 34 -13.96 7.60 -12.08
CA GLY A 34 -13.55 8.56 -11.07
C GLY A 34 -13.46 7.99 -9.64
N ALA A 35 -13.78 6.72 -9.43
CA ALA A 35 -13.66 6.10 -8.12
C ALA A 35 -12.20 5.77 -7.79
N LEU A 36 -11.85 5.80 -6.51
CA LEU A 36 -10.53 5.39 -6.05
C LEU A 36 -10.36 3.88 -6.18
N VAL A 37 -9.19 3.47 -6.66
CA VAL A 37 -8.82 2.05 -6.73
C VAL A 37 -8.20 1.65 -5.39
N ASP A 38 -8.91 0.83 -4.62
CA ASP A 38 -8.51 0.47 -3.25
C ASP A 38 -7.67 -0.80 -3.17
N ASP A 39 -7.49 -1.50 -4.27
CA ASP A 39 -6.79 -2.79 -4.31
C ASP A 39 -5.65 -2.74 -5.34
N PHE A 40 -4.89 -3.83 -5.41
CA PHE A 40 -3.87 -3.98 -6.43
C PHE A 40 -4.49 -4.02 -7.81
N LEU A 41 -3.86 -3.32 -8.74
CA LEU A 41 -4.30 -3.29 -10.13
C LEU A 41 -3.11 -3.65 -11.02
N ILE A 42 -3.17 -4.86 -11.57
CA ILE A 42 -2.14 -5.41 -12.45
C ILE A 42 -2.80 -5.73 -13.78
N ARG A 43 -2.23 -5.23 -14.86
CA ARG A 43 -2.71 -5.46 -16.23
C ARG A 43 -1.60 -6.03 -17.09
N SER A 44 -1.96 -6.94 -18.00
CA SER A 44 -1.05 -7.47 -19.01
C SER A 44 -1.41 -6.88 -20.37
N SER A 45 -0.41 -6.47 -21.13
CA SER A 45 -0.59 -5.97 -22.50
C SER A 45 0.56 -6.47 -23.33
N GLY A 46 0.26 -7.31 -24.34
CA GLY A 46 1.29 -7.98 -25.12
C GLY A 46 2.19 -8.82 -24.21
N ARG A 47 3.47 -8.52 -24.21
CA ARG A 47 4.47 -9.20 -23.36
C ARG A 47 4.89 -8.37 -22.15
N VAL A 48 4.05 -7.43 -21.74
CA VAL A 48 4.35 -6.51 -20.66
C VAL A 48 3.30 -6.66 -19.56
N VAL A 49 3.77 -6.68 -18.31
CA VAL A 49 2.92 -6.65 -17.13
C VAL A 49 3.06 -5.27 -16.49
N HIS A 50 1.94 -4.57 -16.31
CA HIS A 50 1.90 -3.24 -15.70
C HIS A 50 1.32 -3.35 -14.30
N VAL A 51 2.06 -2.86 -13.31
CA VAL A 51 1.55 -2.70 -11.94
C VAL A 51 1.08 -1.26 -11.79
N LEU A 52 -0.21 -1.05 -11.94
CA LEU A 52 -0.80 0.29 -12.00
C LEU A 52 -1.14 0.85 -10.62
N ASN A 53 -1.42 -0.02 -9.67
CA ASN A 53 -1.72 0.36 -8.30
C ASN A 53 -1.23 -0.72 -7.33
N ALA A 54 -0.43 -0.33 -6.36
CA ALA A 54 0.05 -1.21 -5.31
C ALA A 54 -0.04 -0.49 -3.96
N PRO A 55 -1.27 -0.39 -3.39
CA PRO A 55 -1.47 0.34 -2.15
C PRO A 55 -0.92 -0.42 -0.94
N SER A 56 -0.80 0.28 0.19
CA SER A 56 -0.47 -0.35 1.47
C SER A 56 -1.45 -1.53 1.75
N PRO A 57 -0.97 -2.68 2.20
CA PRO A 57 0.38 -2.98 2.73
C PRO A 57 1.37 -3.55 1.70
N ALA A 58 1.62 -2.85 0.60
CA ALA A 58 2.46 -3.35 -0.51
C ALA A 58 3.86 -3.79 -0.05
N ALA A 59 4.49 -3.04 0.86
CA ALA A 59 5.84 -3.37 1.33
C ALA A 59 5.87 -4.70 2.09
N THR A 60 4.92 -4.92 3.00
CA THR A 60 4.86 -6.15 3.78
C THR A 60 4.34 -7.33 2.97
N ALA A 61 3.55 -7.07 1.93
CA ALA A 61 3.03 -8.09 1.01
C ALA A 61 3.89 -8.26 -0.25
N SER A 62 5.07 -7.63 -0.31
CA SER A 62 5.87 -7.52 -1.53
C SER A 62 6.27 -8.87 -2.13
N LEU A 63 6.57 -9.86 -1.32
CA LEU A 63 6.93 -11.19 -1.82
C LEU A 63 5.74 -11.89 -2.49
N ALA A 64 4.56 -11.80 -1.92
CA ALA A 64 3.34 -12.35 -2.51
C ALA A 64 2.97 -11.62 -3.81
N ILE A 65 3.16 -10.30 -3.85
CA ILE A 65 2.93 -9.50 -5.05
C ILE A 65 3.92 -9.90 -6.15
N ALA A 66 5.19 -10.07 -5.80
CA ALA A 66 6.22 -10.50 -6.75
C ALA A 66 5.89 -11.88 -7.34
N GLU A 67 5.42 -12.81 -6.54
CA GLU A 67 4.98 -14.13 -7.01
C GLU A 67 3.81 -14.01 -8.00
N SER A 68 2.84 -13.17 -7.70
CA SER A 68 1.71 -12.90 -8.59
C SER A 68 2.16 -12.32 -9.93
N ILE A 69 3.12 -11.39 -9.91
CA ILE A 69 3.69 -10.78 -11.12
C ILE A 69 4.45 -11.83 -11.93
N ALA A 70 5.29 -12.62 -11.28
CA ALA A 70 6.05 -13.69 -11.94
C ALA A 70 5.12 -14.70 -12.63
N THR A 71 4.06 -15.11 -11.96
CA THR A 71 3.06 -16.01 -12.54
C THR A 71 2.43 -15.43 -13.80
N ARG A 72 2.10 -14.13 -13.80
CA ARG A 72 1.55 -13.45 -14.97
C ARG A 72 2.55 -13.40 -16.14
N LEU A 73 3.83 -13.18 -15.83
CA LEU A 73 4.89 -13.18 -16.84
C LEU A 73 5.06 -14.55 -17.48
N ASP A 74 4.98 -15.62 -16.69
CA ASP A 74 5.09 -16.99 -17.20
C ASP A 74 3.92 -17.40 -18.10
N MET A 75 2.80 -16.70 -18.03
CA MET A 75 1.62 -16.93 -18.86
C MET A 75 1.65 -16.19 -20.20
N LEU A 76 2.64 -15.35 -20.44
CA LEU A 76 2.73 -14.56 -21.67
C LEU A 76 3.35 -15.31 -22.84
#